data_2cd8bd0c5e71ab03f594878ff6301b72
#
_entry.id   2cd8bd0c5e71ab03f594878ff6301b72
#
_cell.length_a   1.000
_cell.length_b   1.000
_cell.length_c   1.000
_cell.angle_alpha   90.00
_cell.angle_beta   90.00
_cell.angle_gamma   90.00
#
_symmetry.space_group_name_H-M   'P 1'
#
loop_
_entity.id
_entity.type
_entity.pdbx_description
1 polymer ?
#
loop_
_entity_poly.entity_id
_entity_poly.type
_entity_poly.pdbx_seq_one_letter_code
_entity_poly.pdbx_strand_id
1 'polypeptide(L)'
;RFMVNDLQLDEATRDTAQNIFRNAVTSSQTFEDFARQFYSVFKYQTNIIELMMDVLLRVSSADGKISDIEEQMLLSACRIFSLSQSEYEQLKSRYVKKSDPYYAVLKCDKNASNEEIKKKYRTLVQEYHPDKIQAKGLPEEFIKFAADKFAEIQEAYEHIRKSRGF
;
A
#
# COMPACT_ATOMS: atom_id res chain seq x y z
N ARG A 1 -4.39 6.58 16.78
CA ARG A 1 -5.68 6.22 16.13
C ARG A 1 -5.44 5.25 14.97
N PHE A 2 -4.51 5.57 14.05
CA PHE A 2 -4.08 4.68 12.95
C PHE A 2 -3.61 3.30 13.44
N MET A 3 -2.71 3.25 14.43
CA MET A 3 -2.18 1.99 14.98
C MET A 3 -3.26 1.07 15.56
N VAL A 4 -4.36 1.62 16.06
CA VAL A 4 -5.45 0.83 16.68
C VAL A 4 -6.50 0.43 15.65
N ASN A 5 -6.92 1.36 14.79
CA ASN A 5 -8.06 1.15 13.89
C ASN A 5 -7.66 0.49 12.56
N ASP A 6 -6.47 0.85 12.05
CA ASP A 6 -6.05 0.42 10.72
C ASP A 6 -5.05 -0.74 10.76
N LEU A 7 -4.13 -0.76 11.74
CA LEU A 7 -3.17 -1.87 11.89
C LEU A 7 -3.63 -2.93 12.91
N GLN A 8 -4.68 -2.67 13.69
CA GLN A 8 -5.24 -3.58 14.70
C GLN A 8 -4.15 -4.17 15.65
N LEU A 9 -3.13 -3.36 15.99
CA LEU A 9 -2.03 -3.79 16.82
C LEU A 9 -2.52 -4.08 18.25
N ASP A 10 -2.06 -5.19 18.82
CA ASP A 10 -2.21 -5.46 20.24
C ASP A 10 -1.39 -4.46 21.09
N GLU A 11 -1.58 -4.48 22.40
CA GLU A 11 -0.96 -3.50 23.30
C GLU A 11 0.56 -3.57 23.29
N ALA A 12 1.15 -4.78 23.30
CA ALA A 12 2.60 -4.99 23.29
C ALA A 12 3.25 -4.53 21.98
N THR A 13 2.62 -4.86 20.85
CA THR A 13 3.07 -4.45 19.51
C THR A 13 2.94 -2.94 19.32
N ARG A 14 1.92 -2.32 19.89
CA ARG A 14 1.73 -0.87 19.90
C ARG A 14 2.82 -0.14 20.65
N ASP A 15 3.20 -0.64 21.84
CA ASP A 15 4.27 -0.05 22.64
C ASP A 15 5.61 -0.17 21.91
N THR A 16 5.87 -1.30 21.26
CA THR A 16 7.05 -1.50 20.41
C THR A 16 7.05 -0.52 19.24
N ALA A 17 5.93 -0.37 18.53
CA ALA A 17 5.80 0.57 17.42
C ALA A 17 5.99 2.03 17.88
N GLN A 18 5.48 2.41 19.06
CA GLN A 18 5.71 3.74 19.63
C GLN A 18 7.19 3.98 19.97
N ASN A 19 7.89 2.98 20.49
CA ASN A 19 9.33 3.08 20.78
C ASN A 19 10.15 3.23 19.50
N ILE A 20 9.83 2.45 18.45
CA ILE A 20 10.45 2.58 17.13
C ILE A 20 10.20 3.98 16.58
N PHE A 21 8.96 4.48 16.67
CA PHE A 21 8.60 5.82 16.22
C PHE A 21 9.39 6.92 16.98
N ARG A 22 9.47 6.84 18.33
CA ARG A 22 10.26 7.79 19.13
C ARG A 22 11.74 7.77 18.72
N ASN A 23 12.31 6.59 18.51
CA ASN A 23 13.71 6.46 18.08
C ASN A 23 13.92 7.06 16.67
N ALA A 24 12.97 6.85 15.75
CA ALA A 24 13.03 7.44 14.41
C ALA A 24 12.97 8.97 14.46
N VAL A 25 12.08 9.54 15.29
CA VAL A 25 11.95 11.02 15.47
C VAL A 25 13.22 11.64 16.06
N THR A 26 13.95 10.92 16.91
CA THR A 26 15.22 11.39 17.51
C THR A 26 16.45 11.05 16.66
N SER A 27 16.28 10.27 15.59
CA SER A 27 17.35 9.93 14.65
C SER A 27 17.78 11.18 13.85
N SER A 28 19.06 11.24 13.52
CA SER A 28 19.59 12.22 12.57
C SER A 28 19.28 11.86 11.11
N GLN A 29 18.73 10.68 10.85
CA GLN A 29 18.33 10.24 9.52
C GLN A 29 17.02 10.89 9.10
N THR A 30 16.95 11.25 7.83
CA THR A 30 15.75 11.82 7.21
C THR A 30 14.79 10.74 6.72
N PHE A 31 13.57 11.13 6.41
CA PHE A 31 12.60 10.25 5.72
C PHE A 31 13.18 9.67 4.42
N GLU A 32 13.88 10.51 3.66
CA GLU A 32 14.52 10.11 2.41
C GLU A 32 15.64 9.09 2.61
N ASP A 33 16.37 9.15 3.73
CA ASP A 33 17.41 8.17 4.04
C ASP A 33 16.80 6.79 4.29
N PHE A 34 15.72 6.72 5.06
CA PHE A 34 14.97 5.48 5.26
C PHE A 34 14.37 4.96 3.96
N ALA A 35 13.78 5.83 3.15
CA ALA A 35 13.21 5.46 1.86
C ALA A 35 14.28 4.88 0.91
N ARG A 36 15.48 5.48 0.85
CA ARG A 36 16.61 4.96 0.05
C ARG A 36 17.11 3.60 0.57
N GLN A 37 17.21 3.44 1.88
CA GLN A 37 17.60 2.15 2.48
C GLN A 37 16.59 1.06 2.09
N PHE A 38 15.31 1.33 2.24
CA PHE A 38 14.25 0.40 1.85
C PHE A 38 14.36 0.05 0.36
N TYR A 39 14.46 1.06 -0.50
CA TYR A 39 14.57 0.86 -1.93
C TYR A 39 15.82 0.06 -2.32
N SER A 40 16.95 0.26 -1.66
CA SER A 40 18.18 -0.49 -1.94
C SER A 40 18.02 -2.00 -1.77
N VAL A 41 17.18 -2.41 -0.81
CA VAL A 41 16.88 -3.82 -0.52
C VAL A 41 15.84 -4.39 -1.46
N PHE A 42 14.78 -3.63 -1.75
CA PHE A 42 13.57 -4.15 -2.41
C PHE A 42 13.37 -3.67 -3.86
N LYS A 43 14.33 -2.95 -4.47
CA LYS A 43 14.19 -2.32 -5.81
C LYS A 43 13.78 -3.28 -6.94
N TYR A 44 14.05 -4.58 -6.81
CA TYR A 44 13.66 -5.60 -7.79
C TYR A 44 12.32 -6.28 -7.45
N GLN A 45 11.64 -5.84 -6.40
CA GLN A 45 10.39 -6.41 -5.91
C GLN A 45 9.29 -5.33 -5.96
N THR A 46 8.80 -5.06 -7.17
CA THR A 46 7.84 -3.98 -7.44
C THR A 46 6.62 -4.02 -6.52
N ASN A 47 6.09 -5.22 -6.24
CA ASN A 47 4.96 -5.39 -5.33
C ASN A 47 5.27 -4.94 -3.89
N ILE A 48 6.50 -5.08 -3.41
CA ILE A 48 6.91 -4.62 -2.08
C ILE A 48 7.08 -3.09 -2.07
N ILE A 49 7.61 -2.53 -3.14
CA ILE A 49 7.70 -1.07 -3.33
C ILE A 49 6.30 -0.44 -3.36
N GLU A 50 5.37 -1.02 -4.12
CA GLU A 50 3.98 -0.55 -4.18
C GLU A 50 3.27 -0.72 -2.83
N LEU A 51 3.50 -1.83 -2.12
CA LEU A 51 2.94 -2.04 -0.78
C LEU A 51 3.43 -0.99 0.21
N MET A 52 4.74 -0.63 0.18
CA MET A 52 5.27 0.45 1.01
C MET A 52 4.60 1.78 0.66
N MET A 53 4.42 2.08 -0.62
CA MET A 53 3.75 3.30 -1.04
C MET A 53 2.28 3.35 -0.60
N ASP A 54 1.59 2.20 -0.63
CA ASP A 54 0.22 2.03 -0.15
C ASP A 54 0.13 2.29 1.37
N VAL A 55 1.10 1.78 2.15
CA VAL A 55 1.23 2.06 3.60
C VAL A 55 1.39 3.56 3.85
N LEU A 56 2.30 4.22 3.13
CA LEU A 56 2.55 5.66 3.28
C LEU A 56 1.29 6.48 2.96
N LEU A 57 0.59 6.17 1.87
CA LEU A 57 -0.67 6.81 1.48
C LEU A 57 -1.76 6.62 2.54
N ARG A 58 -1.89 5.40 3.08
CA ARG A 58 -2.88 5.09 4.12
C ARG A 58 -2.60 5.85 5.41
N VAL A 59 -1.33 5.97 5.82
CA VAL A 59 -0.93 6.77 6.99
C VAL A 59 -1.26 8.24 6.76
N SER A 60 -0.86 8.80 5.61
CA SER A 60 -1.07 10.22 5.28
C SER A 60 -2.55 10.58 5.08
N SER A 61 -3.40 9.61 4.74
CA SER A 61 -4.85 9.85 4.57
C SER A 61 -5.70 9.54 5.81
N ALA A 62 -5.08 9.12 6.91
CA ALA A 62 -5.78 8.60 8.10
C ALA A 62 -6.70 9.63 8.80
N ASP A 63 -6.44 10.91 8.64
CA ASP A 63 -7.28 12.02 9.15
C ASP A 63 -8.30 12.52 8.11
N GLY A 64 -8.34 11.90 6.92
CA GLY A 64 -9.27 12.20 5.83
C GLY A 64 -8.77 13.23 4.82
N LYS A 65 -7.55 13.79 5.01
CA LYS A 65 -6.91 14.73 4.08
C LYS A 65 -5.40 14.49 4.09
N ILE A 66 -4.79 14.54 2.92
CA ILE A 66 -3.33 14.57 2.79
C ILE A 66 -2.92 16.05 2.80
N SER A 67 -2.10 16.45 3.77
CA SER A 67 -1.56 17.82 3.85
C SER A 67 -0.49 18.07 2.79
N ASP A 68 -0.18 19.34 2.51
CA ASP A 68 0.86 19.69 1.52
C ASP A 68 2.24 19.13 1.90
N ILE A 69 2.55 19.03 3.19
CA ILE A 69 3.81 18.44 3.68
C ILE A 69 3.84 16.94 3.41
N GLU A 70 2.77 16.24 3.73
CA GLU A 70 2.65 14.81 3.46
C GLU A 70 2.68 14.50 1.96
N GLU A 71 2.02 15.31 1.15
CA GLU A 71 2.07 15.20 -0.31
C GLU A 71 3.51 15.33 -0.83
N GLN A 72 4.29 16.28 -0.32
CA GLN A 72 5.70 16.43 -0.67
C GLN A 72 6.55 15.21 -0.28
N MET A 73 6.31 14.64 0.91
CA MET A 73 6.98 13.42 1.37
C MET A 73 6.60 12.22 0.50
N LEU A 74 5.32 12.06 0.15
CA LEU A 74 4.83 11.01 -0.74
C LEU A 74 5.45 11.12 -2.14
N LEU A 75 5.54 12.33 -2.69
CA LEU A 75 6.20 12.58 -3.97
C LEU A 75 7.71 12.34 -3.92
N SER A 76 8.34 12.60 -2.77
CA SER A 76 9.75 12.27 -2.54
C SER A 76 9.96 10.76 -2.53
N ALA A 77 9.12 10.02 -1.79
CA ALA A 77 9.13 8.56 -1.79
C ALA A 77 8.90 7.98 -3.20
N CYS A 78 7.94 8.52 -3.94
CA CYS A 78 7.64 8.11 -5.30
C CYS A 78 8.88 8.19 -6.22
N ARG A 79 9.62 9.31 -6.16
CA ARG A 79 10.87 9.50 -6.91
C ARG A 79 11.96 8.51 -6.50
N ILE A 80 12.15 8.29 -5.19
CA ILE A 80 13.14 7.36 -4.66
C ILE A 80 12.81 5.93 -5.08
N PHE A 81 11.54 5.56 -5.06
CA PHE A 81 11.05 4.23 -5.44
C PHE A 81 10.95 4.01 -6.95
N SER A 82 11.34 5.00 -7.75
CA SER A 82 11.26 4.95 -9.22
C SER A 82 9.86 4.66 -9.76
N LEU A 83 8.82 5.12 -9.04
CA LEU A 83 7.44 5.07 -9.49
C LEU A 83 7.15 6.26 -10.41
N SER A 84 6.41 6.01 -11.48
CA SER A 84 5.92 7.08 -12.36
C SER A 84 4.80 7.89 -11.69
N GLN A 85 4.58 9.11 -12.18
CA GLN A 85 3.45 9.94 -11.75
C GLN A 85 2.11 9.21 -11.92
N SER A 86 1.95 8.45 -13.01
CA SER A 86 0.74 7.68 -13.28
C SER A 86 0.49 6.59 -12.24
N GLU A 87 1.53 5.86 -11.84
CA GLU A 87 1.45 4.84 -10.78
C GLU A 87 1.10 5.48 -9.43
N TYR A 88 1.72 6.61 -9.11
CA TYR A 88 1.38 7.37 -7.90
C TYR A 88 -0.08 7.82 -7.87
N GLU A 89 -0.59 8.44 -8.94
CA GLU A 89 -1.98 8.88 -9.02
C GLU A 89 -2.96 7.70 -8.95
N GLN A 90 -2.61 6.56 -9.53
CA GLN A 90 -3.41 5.34 -9.44
C GLN A 90 -3.47 4.79 -8.01
N LEU A 91 -2.35 4.79 -7.30
CA LEU A 91 -2.29 4.41 -5.89
C LEU A 91 -3.09 5.39 -5.02
N LYS A 92 -2.86 6.70 -5.20
CA LYS A 92 -3.52 7.77 -4.45
C LYS A 92 -5.04 7.77 -4.64
N SER A 93 -5.51 7.43 -5.84
CA SER A 93 -6.95 7.42 -6.17
C SER A 93 -7.79 6.49 -5.29
N ARG A 94 -7.16 5.51 -4.64
CA ARG A 94 -7.83 4.60 -3.70
C ARG A 94 -8.21 5.29 -2.39
N TYR A 95 -7.47 6.34 -2.03
CA TYR A 95 -7.63 7.08 -0.78
C TYR A 95 -8.35 8.41 -0.94
N VAL A 96 -8.40 8.96 -2.15
CA VAL A 96 -9.10 10.21 -2.48
C VAL A 96 -10.37 9.90 -3.26
N LYS A 97 -11.54 10.17 -2.69
CA LYS A 97 -12.90 9.83 -3.17
C LYS A 97 -13.24 10.39 -4.57
N LYS A 98 -12.57 9.98 -5.64
CA LYS A 98 -12.94 10.35 -7.03
C LYS A 98 -13.04 9.19 -8.01
N SER A 99 -12.59 7.99 -7.66
CA SER A 99 -12.71 6.79 -8.50
C SER A 99 -13.49 5.70 -7.78
N ASP A 100 -14.10 4.80 -8.54
CA ASP A 100 -14.71 3.59 -7.99
C ASP A 100 -13.60 2.76 -7.30
N PRO A 101 -13.65 2.59 -5.97
CA PRO A 101 -12.54 2.02 -5.21
C PRO A 101 -12.17 0.62 -5.67
N TYR A 102 -13.11 -0.17 -6.13
CA TYR A 102 -12.88 -1.55 -6.54
C TYR A 102 -12.04 -1.67 -7.81
N TYR A 103 -12.28 -0.79 -8.80
CA TYR A 103 -11.45 -0.75 -10.01
C TYR A 103 -10.05 -0.21 -9.73
N ALA A 104 -9.91 0.75 -8.81
CA ALA A 104 -8.62 1.25 -8.37
C ALA A 104 -7.80 0.16 -7.67
N VAL A 105 -8.41 -0.66 -6.80
CA VAL A 105 -7.77 -1.81 -6.14
C VAL A 105 -7.25 -2.82 -7.16
N LEU A 106 -8.01 -3.13 -8.21
CA LEU A 106 -7.58 -4.05 -9.27
C LEU A 106 -6.64 -3.41 -10.30
N LYS A 107 -6.28 -2.14 -10.15
CA LYS A 107 -5.41 -1.39 -11.09
C LYS A 107 -5.94 -1.48 -12.53
N CYS A 108 -7.23 -1.30 -12.72
CA CYS A 108 -7.87 -1.32 -14.03
C CYS A 108 -8.86 -0.17 -14.20
N ASP A 109 -9.12 0.20 -15.46
CA ASP A 109 -10.13 1.21 -15.80
C ASP A 109 -11.54 0.64 -15.59
N LYS A 110 -12.50 1.51 -15.27
CA LYS A 110 -13.91 1.13 -15.16
C LYS A 110 -14.49 0.57 -16.48
N ASN A 111 -13.91 0.94 -17.61
CA ASN A 111 -14.30 0.44 -18.94
C ASN A 111 -13.46 -0.78 -19.41
N ALA A 112 -12.53 -1.26 -18.59
CA ALA A 112 -11.73 -2.45 -18.92
C ALA A 112 -12.64 -3.64 -19.23
N SER A 113 -12.22 -4.50 -20.17
CA SER A 113 -12.93 -5.73 -20.48
C SER A 113 -12.94 -6.72 -19.30
N ASN A 114 -13.92 -7.62 -19.26
CA ASN A 114 -13.99 -8.65 -18.21
C ASN A 114 -12.73 -9.53 -18.21
N GLU A 115 -12.13 -9.79 -19.37
CA GLU A 115 -10.90 -10.58 -19.49
C GLU A 115 -9.67 -9.81 -18.91
N GLU A 116 -9.59 -8.51 -19.13
CA GLU A 116 -8.56 -7.67 -18.52
C GLU A 116 -8.69 -7.64 -16.99
N ILE A 117 -9.92 -7.50 -16.47
CA ILE A 117 -10.20 -7.53 -15.03
C ILE A 117 -9.78 -8.87 -14.43
N LYS A 118 -10.16 -10.00 -15.06
CA LYS A 118 -9.74 -11.34 -14.63
C LYS A 118 -8.23 -11.52 -14.66
N LYS A 119 -7.56 -11.01 -15.69
CA LYS A 119 -6.10 -11.06 -15.81
C LYS A 119 -5.42 -10.27 -14.70
N LYS A 120 -5.86 -9.03 -14.46
CA LYS A 120 -5.34 -8.18 -13.39
C LYS A 120 -5.53 -8.83 -12.01
N TYR A 121 -6.72 -9.35 -11.73
CA TYR A 121 -7.01 -10.08 -10.50
C TYR A 121 -6.03 -11.25 -10.28
N ARG A 122 -5.85 -12.14 -11.27
CA ARG A 122 -4.93 -13.29 -11.15
C ARG A 122 -3.50 -12.85 -10.86
N THR A 123 -3.04 -11.82 -11.53
CA THR A 123 -1.70 -11.26 -11.32
C THR A 123 -1.55 -10.76 -9.88
N LEU A 124 -2.49 -9.94 -9.39
CA LEU A 124 -2.45 -9.37 -8.04
C LEU A 124 -2.54 -10.46 -6.95
N VAL A 125 -3.41 -11.46 -7.13
CA VAL A 125 -3.49 -12.61 -6.21
C VAL A 125 -2.16 -13.36 -6.13
N GLN A 126 -1.45 -13.54 -7.24
CA GLN A 126 -0.14 -14.19 -7.25
C GLN A 126 0.95 -13.33 -6.60
N GLU A 127 0.88 -12.01 -6.78
CA GLU A 127 1.86 -11.06 -6.24
C GLU A 127 1.73 -10.92 -4.71
N TYR A 128 0.50 -10.84 -4.19
CA TYR A 128 0.19 -10.61 -2.78
C TYR A 128 -0.17 -11.88 -2.01
N HIS A 129 0.12 -13.07 -2.58
CA HIS A 129 -0.16 -14.34 -1.90
C HIS A 129 0.58 -14.42 -0.55
N PRO A 130 -0.10 -14.78 0.56
CA PRO A 130 0.51 -14.80 1.89
C PRO A 130 1.84 -15.54 1.95
N ASP A 131 1.92 -16.74 1.37
CA ASP A 131 3.14 -17.56 1.36
C ASP A 131 4.32 -16.85 0.67
N LYS A 132 4.06 -16.16 -0.43
CA LYS A 132 5.10 -15.41 -1.16
C LYS A 132 5.58 -14.20 -0.39
N ILE A 133 4.70 -13.54 0.34
CA ILE A 133 5.06 -12.37 1.15
C ILE A 133 5.85 -12.80 2.39
N GLN A 134 5.42 -13.87 3.07
CA GLN A 134 6.16 -14.44 4.21
C GLN A 134 7.58 -14.86 3.84
N ALA A 135 7.75 -15.50 2.68
CA ALA A 135 9.06 -15.94 2.19
C ALA A 135 10.05 -14.79 1.93
N LYS A 136 9.61 -13.53 1.95
CA LYS A 136 10.45 -12.34 1.72
C LYS A 136 11.14 -11.80 2.98
N GLY A 137 10.88 -12.38 4.16
CA GLY A 137 11.50 -11.98 5.42
C GLY A 137 11.15 -10.57 5.87
N LEU A 138 9.96 -10.09 5.52
CA LEU A 138 9.45 -8.78 5.91
C LEU A 138 9.01 -8.79 7.38
N PRO A 139 9.00 -7.63 8.07
CA PRO A 139 8.41 -7.49 9.39
C PRO A 139 6.95 -7.96 9.42
N GLU A 140 6.50 -8.44 10.59
CA GLU A 140 5.17 -9.03 10.76
C GLU A 140 4.04 -8.06 10.40
N GLU A 141 4.20 -6.78 10.75
CA GLU A 141 3.25 -5.72 10.41
C GLU A 141 3.08 -5.57 8.88
N PHE A 142 4.17 -5.76 8.15
CA PHE A 142 4.15 -5.71 6.68
C PHE A 142 3.46 -6.93 6.08
N ILE A 143 3.67 -8.11 6.67
CA ILE A 143 2.98 -9.35 6.29
C ILE A 143 1.47 -9.19 6.51
N LYS A 144 1.06 -8.62 7.64
CA LYS A 144 -0.34 -8.32 7.94
C LYS A 144 -0.94 -7.35 6.92
N PHE A 145 -0.21 -6.27 6.59
CA PHE A 145 -0.64 -5.31 5.57
C PHE A 145 -0.83 -5.95 4.19
N ALA A 146 0.06 -6.88 3.83
CA ALA A 146 -0.05 -7.62 2.59
C ALA A 146 -1.26 -8.58 2.59
N ALA A 147 -1.58 -9.18 3.75
CA ALA A 147 -2.77 -10.01 3.91
C ALA A 147 -4.06 -9.19 3.78
N ASP A 148 -4.13 -8.00 4.39
CA ASP A 148 -5.24 -7.06 4.22
C ASP A 148 -5.40 -6.67 2.75
N LYS A 149 -4.27 -6.39 2.07
CA LYS A 149 -4.26 -6.08 0.65
C LYS A 149 -4.77 -7.21 -0.22
N PHE A 150 -4.40 -8.44 0.10
CA PHE A 150 -4.91 -9.64 -0.57
C PHE A 150 -6.43 -9.76 -0.41
N ALA A 151 -6.96 -9.52 0.79
CA ALA A 151 -8.40 -9.52 1.06
C ALA A 151 -9.14 -8.41 0.28
N GLU A 152 -8.59 -7.19 0.24
CA GLU A 152 -9.13 -6.08 -0.57
C GLU A 152 -9.21 -6.43 -2.06
N ILE A 153 -8.18 -7.10 -2.59
CA ILE A 153 -8.14 -7.54 -4.00
C ILE A 153 -9.25 -8.55 -4.29
N GLN A 154 -9.47 -9.50 -3.38
CA GLN A 154 -10.55 -10.49 -3.52
C GLN A 154 -11.93 -9.84 -3.46
N GLU A 155 -12.15 -8.95 -2.48
CA GLU A 155 -13.42 -8.23 -2.32
C GLU A 155 -13.72 -7.37 -3.55
N ALA A 156 -12.73 -6.62 -4.05
CA ALA A 156 -12.88 -5.77 -5.23
C ALA A 156 -13.28 -6.59 -6.46
N TYR A 157 -12.63 -7.73 -6.69
CA TYR A 157 -12.96 -8.61 -7.79
C TYR A 157 -14.39 -9.17 -7.69
N GLU A 158 -14.78 -9.68 -6.52
CA GLU A 158 -16.13 -10.22 -6.30
C GLU A 158 -17.20 -9.14 -6.48
N HIS A 159 -16.95 -7.91 -6.02
CA HIS A 159 -17.87 -6.79 -6.22
C HIS A 159 -18.05 -6.48 -7.71
N ILE A 160 -16.96 -6.33 -8.45
CA ILE A 160 -17.00 -6.03 -9.89
C ILE A 160 -17.63 -7.19 -10.66
N ARG A 161 -17.28 -8.44 -10.34
CA ARG A 161 -17.86 -9.64 -10.95
C ARG A 161 -19.39 -9.66 -10.79
N LYS A 162 -19.88 -9.43 -9.58
CA LYS A 162 -21.32 -9.38 -9.28
C LYS A 162 -22.01 -8.22 -10.02
N SER A 163 -21.41 -7.04 -10.01
CA SER A 163 -22.00 -5.85 -10.64
C SER A 163 -22.07 -5.93 -12.17
N ARG A 164 -21.13 -6.67 -12.78
CA ARG A 164 -21.08 -6.88 -14.24
C ARG A 164 -21.69 -8.18 -14.74
N GLY A 165 -21.99 -9.13 -13.85
CA GLY A 165 -22.65 -10.39 -14.19
C GLY A 165 -21.75 -11.40 -14.94
N PHE A 166 -20.45 -11.53 -14.59
CA PHE A 166 -19.54 -12.50 -15.23
C PHE A 166 -18.87 -13.45 -14.25
#